data_062ccf1e3767f0216fc4c40a9f1274cc
#
_entry.id   062ccf1e3767f0216fc4c40a9f1274cc
#
_cell.length_a   1.000
_cell.length_b   1.000
_cell.length_c   1.000
_cell.angle_alpha   90.00
_cell.angle_beta   90.00
_cell.angle_gamma   90.00
#
_symmetry.space_group_name_H-M   'P 1'
#
loop_
_entity.id
_entity.type
_entity.pdbx_description
1 polymer ?
#
loop_
_entity_poly.entity_id
_entity_poly.type
_entity_poly.pdbx_seq_one_letter_code
_entity_poly.pdbx_strand_id
1 'polypeptide(L)'
;MVIDDVTISRAITETFMKDLLGVMEVDVAIAGAGPSGMTAGYYLAKDGIKTVIFEKQLRVGGGMPGGGMMFNRIVVQEEGKKLLDEFGVETSEYKKGYYTADSLEAVSAICFRAIKAGVKIFNLVSVEDVMIREGDRIAGLVLNWSAVSLAGLHVDPLAIRSKLVIEATGHGSEVCRIVVNKIGAKLRTRTGGVVGELSLIHI
;
A
#
# COMPACT_ATOMS: atom_id res chain seq x y z
N MET A 1 2.93 -22.49 -32.90
CA MET A 1 1.73 -22.33 -32.04
C MET A 1 1.13 -20.98 -32.40
N VAL A 2 -0.13 -20.91 -32.76
CA VAL A 2 -0.81 -19.63 -33.04
C VAL A 2 -1.24 -19.06 -31.69
N ILE A 3 -0.92 -17.79 -31.44
CA ILE A 3 -1.35 -17.06 -30.24
C ILE A 3 -2.85 -16.77 -30.41
N ASP A 4 -3.64 -17.10 -29.38
CA ASP A 4 -5.09 -16.88 -29.36
C ASP A 4 -5.46 -15.85 -28.27
N ASP A 5 -5.98 -14.70 -28.69
CA ASP A 5 -6.34 -13.58 -27.83
C ASP A 5 -7.41 -13.93 -26.78
N VAL A 6 -8.34 -14.82 -27.14
CA VAL A 6 -9.40 -15.28 -26.21
C VAL A 6 -8.80 -16.14 -25.10
N THR A 7 -7.84 -17.00 -25.45
CA THR A 7 -7.11 -17.80 -24.46
C THR A 7 -6.29 -16.94 -23.52
N ILE A 8 -5.62 -15.89 -24.04
CA ILE A 8 -4.88 -14.92 -23.21
C ILE A 8 -5.83 -14.19 -22.26
N SER A 9 -6.92 -13.64 -22.77
CA SER A 9 -7.91 -12.93 -21.97
C SER A 9 -8.49 -13.80 -20.87
N ARG A 10 -8.83 -15.06 -21.18
CA ARG A 10 -9.33 -16.03 -20.21
C ARG A 10 -8.31 -16.32 -19.13
N ALA A 11 -7.07 -16.61 -19.48
CA ALA A 11 -5.99 -16.90 -18.54
C ALA A 11 -5.75 -15.73 -17.56
N ILE A 12 -5.72 -14.50 -18.05
CA ILE A 12 -5.58 -13.30 -17.22
C ILE A 12 -6.77 -13.17 -16.26
N THR A 13 -7.99 -13.29 -16.78
CA THR A 13 -9.21 -13.12 -15.97
C THR A 13 -9.33 -14.20 -14.89
N GLU A 14 -9.14 -15.47 -15.24
CA GLU A 14 -9.27 -16.58 -14.30
C GLU A 14 -8.21 -16.51 -13.20
N THR A 15 -6.96 -16.17 -13.54
CA THR A 15 -5.88 -16.04 -12.55
C THR A 15 -6.09 -14.84 -11.64
N PHE A 16 -6.49 -13.69 -12.19
CA PHE A 16 -6.79 -12.50 -11.39
C PHE A 16 -7.97 -12.75 -10.44
N MET A 17 -9.07 -13.34 -10.94
CA MET A 17 -10.24 -13.63 -10.12
C MET A 17 -9.94 -14.66 -9.03
N LYS A 18 -9.11 -15.66 -9.31
CA LYS A 18 -8.64 -16.60 -8.27
C LYS A 18 -7.91 -15.90 -7.16
N ASP A 19 -7.01 -14.98 -7.48
CA ASP A 19 -6.26 -14.20 -6.49
C ASP A 19 -7.19 -13.26 -5.70
N LEU A 20 -8.11 -12.57 -6.37
CA LEU A 20 -9.07 -11.67 -5.73
C LEU A 20 -10.00 -12.42 -4.77
N LEU A 21 -10.60 -13.53 -5.20
CA LEU A 21 -11.44 -14.37 -4.35
C LEU A 21 -10.65 -14.92 -3.16
N GLY A 22 -9.37 -15.22 -3.36
CA GLY A 22 -8.47 -15.67 -2.29
C GLY A 22 -8.25 -14.66 -1.18
N VAL A 23 -8.46 -13.36 -1.42
CA VAL A 23 -8.25 -12.29 -0.43
C VAL A 23 -9.53 -11.63 0.07
N MET A 24 -10.71 -12.18 -0.23
CA MET A 24 -11.98 -11.65 0.30
C MET A 24 -12.04 -11.68 1.82
N GLU A 25 -11.27 -12.56 2.44
CA GLU A 25 -11.05 -12.63 3.89
C GLU A 25 -9.56 -12.80 4.18
N VAL A 26 -9.00 -11.84 4.94
CA VAL A 26 -7.57 -11.78 5.28
C VAL A 26 -7.35 -11.44 6.74
N ASP A 27 -6.13 -11.62 7.22
CA ASP A 27 -5.76 -11.14 8.55
C ASP A 27 -5.53 -9.63 8.54
N VAL A 28 -4.78 -9.14 7.54
CA VAL A 28 -4.45 -7.72 7.42
C VAL A 28 -4.72 -7.21 6.01
N ALA A 29 -5.48 -6.12 5.91
CA ALA A 29 -5.66 -5.34 4.70
C ALA A 29 -4.91 -4.02 4.81
N ILE A 30 -4.09 -3.70 3.82
CA ILE A 30 -3.27 -2.48 3.78
C ILE A 30 -3.80 -1.57 2.67
N ALA A 31 -4.08 -0.32 3.01
CA ALA A 31 -4.46 0.71 2.06
C ALA A 31 -3.22 1.49 1.63
N GLY A 32 -2.82 1.34 0.37
CA GLY A 32 -1.67 2.01 -0.24
C GLY A 32 -0.42 1.12 -0.36
N ALA A 33 0.11 1.04 -1.59
CA ALA A 33 1.35 0.33 -1.92
C ALA A 33 2.55 1.30 -2.02
N GLY A 34 2.61 2.26 -1.11
CA GLY A 34 3.81 3.06 -0.87
C GLY A 34 4.89 2.25 -0.14
N PRO A 35 6.08 2.82 0.11
CA PRO A 35 7.16 2.12 0.79
C PRO A 35 6.74 1.59 2.16
N SER A 36 5.96 2.35 2.93
CA SER A 36 5.46 1.93 4.25
C SER A 36 4.51 0.74 4.17
N GLY A 37 3.54 0.77 3.24
CA GLY A 37 2.58 -0.33 3.06
C GLY A 37 3.24 -1.61 2.57
N MET A 38 4.15 -1.51 1.62
CA MET A 38 4.87 -2.68 1.10
C MET A 38 5.84 -3.27 2.13
N THR A 39 6.54 -2.42 2.91
CA THR A 39 7.42 -2.87 3.99
C THR A 39 6.63 -3.55 5.11
N ALA A 40 5.51 -2.97 5.55
CA ALA A 40 4.62 -3.60 6.53
C ALA A 40 4.10 -4.94 6.01
N GLY A 41 3.65 -4.98 4.76
CA GLY A 41 3.18 -6.20 4.10
C GLY A 41 4.26 -7.29 4.07
N TYR A 42 5.50 -6.92 3.74
CA TYR A 42 6.63 -7.85 3.73
C TYR A 42 6.82 -8.54 5.08
N TYR A 43 6.93 -7.79 6.16
CA TYR A 43 7.15 -8.38 7.49
C TYR A 43 5.97 -9.24 7.95
N LEU A 44 4.74 -8.77 7.73
CA LEU A 44 3.55 -9.54 8.07
C LEU A 44 3.48 -10.86 7.31
N ALA A 45 3.71 -10.83 6.01
CA ALA A 45 3.67 -12.05 5.19
C ALA A 45 4.84 -13.00 5.51
N LYS A 46 6.03 -12.47 5.84
CA LYS A 46 7.19 -13.23 6.31
C LYS A 46 6.88 -14.03 7.59
N ASP A 47 6.03 -13.48 8.44
CA ASP A 47 5.53 -14.12 9.66
C ASP A 47 4.28 -15.01 9.42
N GLY A 48 3.92 -15.27 8.17
CA GLY A 48 2.81 -16.14 7.79
C GLY A 48 1.42 -15.50 7.91
N ILE A 49 1.35 -14.19 8.13
CA ILE A 49 0.09 -13.45 8.25
C ILE A 49 -0.47 -13.19 6.84
N LYS A 50 -1.70 -13.63 6.60
CA LYS A 50 -2.37 -13.43 5.32
C LYS A 50 -2.66 -11.96 5.07
N THR A 51 -1.87 -11.34 4.17
CA THR A 51 -1.84 -9.90 3.95
C THR A 51 -2.14 -9.54 2.50
N VAL A 52 -2.97 -8.50 2.30
CA VAL A 52 -3.27 -7.92 0.99
C VAL A 52 -3.05 -6.40 1.02
N ILE A 53 -2.59 -5.86 -0.11
CA ILE A 53 -2.42 -4.41 -0.31
C ILE A 53 -3.32 -3.97 -1.47
N PHE A 54 -4.05 -2.87 -1.29
CA PHE A 54 -4.82 -2.20 -2.34
C PHE A 54 -4.19 -0.84 -2.66
N GLU A 55 -3.94 -0.60 -3.94
CA GLU A 55 -3.30 0.61 -4.45
C GLU A 55 -4.19 1.26 -5.52
N LYS A 56 -4.51 2.53 -5.33
CA LYS A 56 -5.36 3.27 -6.27
C LYS A 56 -4.68 3.62 -7.59
N GLN A 57 -3.36 3.70 -7.61
CA GLN A 57 -2.61 4.02 -8.82
C GLN A 57 -2.24 2.75 -9.60
N LEU A 58 -1.94 2.91 -10.89
CA LEU A 58 -1.43 1.82 -11.72
C LEU A 58 -0.07 1.33 -11.22
N ARG A 59 0.78 2.25 -10.78
CA ARG A 59 2.12 1.95 -10.27
C ARG A 59 2.13 1.84 -8.75
N VAL A 60 2.94 0.95 -8.22
CA VAL A 60 3.28 0.89 -6.80
C VAL A 60 4.41 1.86 -6.46
N GLY A 61 4.66 2.07 -5.15
CA GLY A 61 5.79 2.85 -4.66
C GLY A 61 5.41 4.25 -4.14
N GLY A 62 4.15 4.67 -4.30
CA GLY A 62 3.69 5.97 -3.84
C GLY A 62 4.52 7.12 -4.39
N GLY A 63 5.05 7.96 -3.50
CA GLY A 63 5.95 9.07 -3.86
C GLY A 63 7.42 8.68 -4.05
N MET A 64 7.85 7.49 -3.60
CA MET A 64 9.26 7.09 -3.60
C MET A 64 9.92 7.11 -5.01
N PRO A 65 9.26 6.67 -6.10
CA PRO A 65 9.88 6.72 -7.44
C PRO A 65 10.29 8.12 -7.87
N GLY A 66 9.61 9.15 -7.40
CA GLY A 66 9.98 10.55 -7.65
C GLY A 66 11.22 11.01 -6.88
N GLY A 67 11.59 10.30 -5.83
CA GLY A 67 12.67 10.71 -4.94
C GLY A 67 12.43 12.06 -4.30
N GLY A 68 13.50 12.73 -3.85
CA GLY A 68 13.43 14.12 -3.42
C GLY A 68 13.50 15.08 -4.61
N MET A 69 12.62 16.06 -4.65
CA MET A 69 12.65 17.15 -5.66
C MET A 69 12.56 16.65 -7.12
N MET A 70 11.89 15.53 -7.35
CA MET A 70 11.80 14.83 -8.65
C MET A 70 13.15 14.30 -9.19
N PHE A 71 14.16 14.24 -8.35
CA PHE A 71 15.38 13.51 -8.63
C PHE A 71 15.25 12.11 -8.05
N ASN A 72 15.54 11.08 -8.83
CA ASN A 72 15.37 9.68 -8.41
C ASN A 72 16.39 9.25 -7.34
N ARG A 73 16.51 10.04 -6.28
CA ARG A 73 17.37 9.80 -5.11
C ARG A 73 16.56 9.99 -3.83
N ILE A 74 16.85 9.16 -2.87
CA ILE A 74 16.33 9.28 -1.50
C ILE A 74 17.50 9.40 -0.54
N VAL A 75 17.23 10.00 0.61
CA VAL A 75 18.17 10.05 1.73
C VAL A 75 17.49 9.39 2.92
N VAL A 76 18.19 8.46 3.54
CA VAL A 76 17.71 7.75 4.74
C VAL A 76 18.72 7.90 5.87
N GLN A 77 18.25 7.73 7.09
CA GLN A 77 19.08 7.59 8.29
C GLN A 77 19.36 6.12 8.58
N GLU A 78 20.04 5.83 9.70
CA GLU A 78 20.52 4.49 10.04
C GLU A 78 19.43 3.41 10.04
N GLU A 79 18.23 3.75 10.56
CA GLU A 79 17.11 2.81 10.60
C GLU A 79 16.58 2.50 9.18
N GLY A 80 16.45 3.52 8.36
CA GLY A 80 16.03 3.36 6.96
C GLY A 80 17.09 2.60 6.15
N LYS A 81 18.38 2.85 6.41
CA LYS A 81 19.49 2.12 5.78
C LYS A 81 19.41 0.62 6.08
N LYS A 82 19.19 0.24 7.34
CA LYS A 82 19.04 -1.18 7.71
C LYS A 82 17.93 -1.88 6.93
N LEU A 83 16.80 -1.19 6.72
CA LEU A 83 15.71 -1.73 5.89
C LEU A 83 16.12 -1.88 4.43
N LEU A 84 16.80 -0.88 3.87
CA LEU A 84 17.29 -0.94 2.49
C LEU A 84 18.32 -2.05 2.32
N ASP A 85 19.26 -2.21 3.26
CA ASP A 85 20.23 -3.30 3.26
C ASP A 85 19.54 -4.68 3.31
N GLU A 86 18.49 -4.87 4.14
CA GLU A 86 17.73 -6.12 4.20
C GLU A 86 17.04 -6.43 2.85
N PHE A 87 16.58 -5.40 2.16
CA PHE A 87 15.99 -5.55 0.84
C PHE A 87 17.02 -5.71 -0.27
N GLY A 88 18.31 -5.48 -0.01
CA GLY A 88 19.41 -5.60 -0.96
C GLY A 88 19.57 -4.36 -1.84
N VAL A 89 19.19 -3.19 -1.35
CA VAL A 89 19.34 -1.89 -2.03
C VAL A 89 20.71 -1.30 -1.71
N GLU A 90 21.43 -0.85 -2.73
CA GLU A 90 22.72 -0.19 -2.53
C GLU A 90 22.55 1.21 -1.91
N THR A 91 23.34 1.45 -0.86
CA THR A 91 23.37 2.76 -0.20
C THR A 91 24.80 3.32 -0.18
N SER A 92 24.92 4.63 -0.24
CA SER A 92 26.22 5.32 -0.10
C SER A 92 26.14 6.36 1.01
N GLU A 93 27.11 6.35 1.92
CA GLU A 93 27.20 7.38 2.95
C GLU A 93 27.58 8.72 2.31
N TYR A 94 26.68 9.70 2.39
CA TYR A 94 26.93 11.08 1.95
C TYR A 94 27.61 11.89 3.04
N LYS A 95 27.15 11.72 4.26
CA LYS A 95 27.67 12.34 5.49
C LYS A 95 27.28 11.44 6.65
N LYS A 96 28.03 11.45 7.73
CA LYS A 96 27.76 10.63 8.92
C LYS A 96 26.28 10.64 9.30
N GLY A 97 25.65 9.48 9.23
CA GLY A 97 24.23 9.27 9.53
C GLY A 97 23.25 9.66 8.41
N TYR A 98 23.74 10.00 7.21
CA TYR A 98 22.94 10.30 6.02
C TYR A 98 23.38 9.39 4.87
N TYR A 99 22.51 8.55 4.40
CA TYR A 99 22.77 7.58 3.34
C TYR A 99 21.88 7.86 2.14
N THR A 100 22.48 7.91 0.97
CA THR A 100 21.75 8.08 -0.30
C THR A 100 21.49 6.72 -0.95
N ALA A 101 20.36 6.60 -1.63
CA ALA A 101 20.04 5.44 -2.46
C ALA A 101 19.28 5.87 -3.73
N ASP A 102 19.30 5.02 -4.74
CA ASP A 102 18.43 5.17 -5.91
C ASP A 102 17.00 4.84 -5.52
N SER A 103 16.06 5.75 -5.78
CA SER A 103 14.67 5.58 -5.39
C SER A 103 13.94 4.52 -6.23
N LEU A 104 14.36 4.30 -7.49
CA LEU A 104 13.78 3.28 -8.36
C LEU A 104 14.26 1.89 -7.96
N GLU A 105 15.55 1.75 -7.61
CA GLU A 105 16.06 0.51 -7.02
C GLU A 105 15.34 0.19 -5.73
N ALA A 106 15.23 1.15 -4.81
CA ALA A 106 14.59 0.98 -3.52
C ALA A 106 13.13 0.50 -3.66
N VAL A 107 12.32 1.19 -4.48
CA VAL A 107 10.91 0.81 -4.65
C VAL A 107 10.76 -0.55 -5.31
N SER A 108 11.63 -0.86 -6.29
CA SER A 108 11.61 -2.14 -6.99
C SER A 108 11.97 -3.30 -6.07
N ALA A 109 13.01 -3.12 -5.26
CA ALA A 109 13.44 -4.11 -4.28
C ALA A 109 12.37 -4.37 -3.21
N ILE A 110 11.80 -3.32 -2.61
CA ILE A 110 10.76 -3.43 -1.60
C ILE A 110 9.53 -4.17 -2.18
N CYS A 111 9.07 -3.77 -3.38
CA CYS A 111 7.94 -4.41 -4.05
C CYS A 111 8.22 -5.89 -4.33
N PHE A 112 9.36 -6.19 -4.91
CA PHE A 112 9.76 -7.57 -5.20
C PHE A 112 9.79 -8.44 -3.94
N ARG A 113 10.40 -7.94 -2.87
CA ARG A 113 10.48 -8.67 -1.59
C ARG A 113 9.10 -8.88 -0.96
N ALA A 114 8.22 -7.88 -0.99
CA ALA A 114 6.85 -8.01 -0.49
C ALA A 114 6.08 -9.11 -1.23
N ILE A 115 6.12 -9.10 -2.57
CA ILE A 115 5.46 -10.13 -3.40
C ILE A 115 6.06 -11.52 -3.14
N LYS A 116 7.38 -11.63 -3.03
CA LYS A 116 8.05 -12.92 -2.74
C LYS A 116 7.76 -13.46 -1.35
N ALA A 117 7.51 -12.58 -0.38
CA ALA A 117 7.05 -12.99 0.95
C ALA A 117 5.60 -13.50 0.97
N GLY A 118 4.83 -13.28 -0.11
CA GLY A 118 3.46 -13.78 -0.25
C GLY A 118 2.37 -12.70 -0.20
N VAL A 119 2.76 -11.42 -0.15
CA VAL A 119 1.79 -10.31 -0.21
C VAL A 119 1.12 -10.29 -1.58
N LYS A 120 -0.21 -10.23 -1.60
CA LYS A 120 -0.97 -9.90 -2.81
C LYS A 120 -1.16 -8.40 -2.91
N ILE A 121 -0.83 -7.82 -4.05
CA ILE A 121 -0.99 -6.39 -4.32
C ILE A 121 -1.96 -6.22 -5.48
N PHE A 122 -3.04 -5.49 -5.26
CA PHE A 122 -4.01 -5.12 -6.29
C PHE A 122 -3.91 -3.63 -6.56
N ASN A 123 -3.38 -3.29 -7.70
CA ASN A 123 -3.31 -1.91 -8.19
C ASN A 123 -4.59 -1.54 -8.96
N LEU A 124 -4.82 -0.25 -9.18
CA LEU A 124 -6.06 0.33 -9.73
C LEU A 124 -7.31 -0.03 -8.91
N VAL A 125 -7.13 -0.29 -7.62
CA VAL A 125 -8.21 -0.53 -6.66
C VAL A 125 -8.10 0.51 -5.54
N SER A 126 -9.10 1.38 -5.45
CA SER A 126 -9.19 2.42 -4.42
C SER A 126 -9.96 1.92 -3.21
N VAL A 127 -9.51 2.36 -2.03
CA VAL A 127 -10.29 2.22 -0.79
C VAL A 127 -11.24 3.39 -0.71
N GLU A 128 -12.54 3.11 -0.80
CA GLU A 128 -13.60 4.13 -0.77
C GLU A 128 -14.16 4.32 0.65
N ASP A 129 -14.12 3.26 1.45
CA ASP A 129 -14.71 3.27 2.78
C ASP A 129 -14.15 2.14 3.66
N VAL A 130 -14.56 2.13 4.93
CA VAL A 130 -14.27 1.06 5.89
C VAL A 130 -15.53 0.33 6.31
N MET A 131 -15.41 -0.96 6.56
CA MET A 131 -16.47 -1.76 7.15
C MET A 131 -16.44 -1.57 8.67
N ILE A 132 -17.46 -0.93 9.22
CA ILE A 132 -17.62 -0.76 10.67
C ILE A 132 -18.60 -1.82 11.17
N ARG A 133 -18.31 -2.41 12.30
CA ARG A 133 -19.14 -3.38 13.00
C ARG A 133 -19.37 -2.97 14.44
N GLU A 134 -20.10 -3.77 15.18
CA GLU A 134 -20.45 -3.52 16.57
C GLU A 134 -19.24 -3.08 17.41
N GLY A 135 -19.44 -2.04 18.24
CA GLY A 135 -18.37 -1.42 19.04
C GLY A 135 -17.38 -0.58 18.24
N ASP A 136 -17.81 0.02 17.13
CA ASP A 136 -17.00 0.87 16.23
C ASP A 136 -15.74 0.18 15.69
N ARG A 137 -15.78 -1.15 15.61
CA ARG A 137 -14.66 -1.94 15.14
C ARG A 137 -14.55 -1.89 13.61
N ILE A 138 -13.37 -1.53 13.12
CA ILE A 138 -13.03 -1.66 11.71
C ILE A 138 -12.81 -3.15 11.41
N ALA A 139 -13.61 -3.70 10.51
CA ALA A 139 -13.65 -5.13 10.18
C ALA A 139 -13.30 -5.43 8.71
N GLY A 140 -12.81 -4.44 7.99
CA GLY A 140 -12.43 -4.58 6.61
C GLY A 140 -12.51 -3.28 5.81
N LEU A 141 -12.35 -3.41 4.52
CA LEU A 141 -12.34 -2.29 3.56
C LEU A 141 -13.48 -2.43 2.54
N VAL A 142 -13.95 -1.29 2.07
CA VAL A 142 -14.87 -1.15 0.94
C VAL A 142 -14.08 -0.57 -0.22
N LEU A 143 -14.10 -1.26 -1.34
CA LEU A 143 -13.19 -1.04 -2.47
C LEU A 143 -13.97 -0.74 -3.74
N ASN A 144 -13.37 0.02 -4.63
CA ASN A 144 -13.85 0.15 -5.99
C ASN A 144 -12.67 0.20 -6.97
N TRP A 145 -12.96 0.02 -8.24
CA TRP A 145 -11.96 0.24 -9.29
C TRP A 145 -11.65 1.73 -9.38
N SER A 146 -10.38 2.11 -9.38
CA SER A 146 -9.98 3.53 -9.48
C SER A 146 -10.53 4.21 -10.72
N ALA A 147 -10.78 3.46 -11.79
CA ALA A 147 -11.41 3.96 -13.01
C ALA A 147 -12.84 4.47 -12.78
N VAL A 148 -13.59 3.92 -11.82
CA VAL A 148 -14.95 4.37 -11.48
C VAL A 148 -14.92 5.79 -10.93
N SER A 149 -14.04 6.03 -9.96
CA SER A 149 -13.84 7.36 -9.37
C SER A 149 -13.32 8.37 -10.40
N LEU A 150 -12.33 7.98 -11.22
CA LEU A 150 -11.79 8.83 -12.28
C LEU A 150 -12.82 9.22 -13.33
N ALA A 151 -13.75 8.32 -13.65
CA ALA A 151 -14.82 8.57 -14.63
C ALA A 151 -16.03 9.29 -14.00
N GLY A 152 -16.05 9.55 -12.70
CA GLY A 152 -17.18 10.15 -12.00
C GLY A 152 -18.44 9.27 -12.01
N LEU A 153 -18.28 7.95 -12.11
CA LEU A 153 -19.37 6.99 -12.13
C LEU A 153 -19.74 6.56 -10.71
N HIS A 154 -20.96 6.07 -10.56
CA HIS A 154 -21.43 5.41 -9.35
C HIS A 154 -21.65 3.92 -9.64
N VAL A 155 -20.88 3.05 -8.99
CA VAL A 155 -20.94 1.60 -9.11
C VAL A 155 -20.87 1.00 -7.72
N ASP A 156 -21.65 -0.04 -7.48
CA ASP A 156 -21.64 -0.75 -6.20
C ASP A 156 -20.25 -1.27 -5.87
N PRO A 157 -19.74 -1.01 -4.66
CA PRO A 157 -18.39 -1.35 -4.27
C PRO A 157 -18.25 -2.81 -3.89
N LEU A 158 -17.02 -3.31 -3.96
CA LEU A 158 -16.59 -4.59 -3.42
C LEU A 158 -16.21 -4.43 -1.95
N ALA A 159 -16.55 -5.39 -1.11
CA ALA A 159 -16.16 -5.41 0.30
C ALA A 159 -15.25 -6.62 0.60
N ILE A 160 -14.20 -6.40 1.38
CA ILE A 160 -13.35 -7.45 1.92
C ILE A 160 -13.33 -7.40 3.44
N ARG A 161 -13.22 -8.55 4.08
CA ARG A 161 -13.09 -8.66 5.53
C ARG A 161 -11.62 -8.76 5.94
N SER A 162 -11.25 -8.02 7.00
CA SER A 162 -9.93 -8.15 7.62
C SER A 162 -10.04 -8.04 9.14
N LYS A 163 -9.10 -8.67 9.85
CA LYS A 163 -8.98 -8.52 11.31
C LYS A 163 -8.40 -7.16 11.69
N LEU A 164 -7.45 -6.67 10.86
CA LEU A 164 -6.78 -5.38 11.02
C LEU A 164 -6.72 -4.65 9.67
N VAL A 165 -6.72 -3.33 9.73
CA VAL A 165 -6.48 -2.44 8.59
C VAL A 165 -5.25 -1.58 8.89
N ILE A 166 -4.33 -1.50 7.95
CA ILE A 166 -3.18 -0.59 8.01
C ILE A 166 -3.42 0.56 7.03
N GLU A 167 -3.38 1.77 7.56
CA GLU A 167 -3.38 3.00 6.78
C GLU A 167 -1.97 3.29 6.26
N ALA A 168 -1.78 3.28 4.95
CA ALA A 168 -0.52 3.58 4.28
C ALA A 168 -0.71 4.42 3.00
N THR A 169 -1.80 5.23 2.96
CA THR A 169 -2.14 6.06 1.79
C THR A 169 -1.28 7.34 1.68
N GLY A 170 -0.31 7.50 2.57
CA GLY A 170 0.62 8.62 2.61
C GLY A 170 0.07 9.82 3.39
N HIS A 171 0.52 11.03 3.04
CA HIS A 171 0.20 12.25 3.80
C HIS A 171 -1.30 12.57 3.89
N GLY A 172 -2.09 12.07 2.95
CA GLY A 172 -3.55 12.24 2.95
C GLY A 172 -4.24 11.49 4.08
N SER A 173 -3.67 10.37 4.54
CA SER A 173 -4.24 9.47 5.56
C SER A 173 -5.74 9.23 5.30
N GLU A 174 -6.06 8.80 4.08
CA GLU A 174 -7.43 8.76 3.55
C GLU A 174 -8.34 7.87 4.39
N VAL A 175 -7.88 6.69 4.80
CA VAL A 175 -8.68 5.77 5.62
C VAL A 175 -8.89 6.31 7.04
N CYS A 176 -7.87 6.90 7.65
CA CYS A 176 -8.03 7.54 8.96
C CYS A 176 -9.05 8.68 8.90
N ARG A 177 -9.05 9.49 7.84
CA ARG A 177 -10.06 10.55 7.66
C ARG A 177 -11.47 9.99 7.52
N ILE A 178 -11.64 8.90 6.77
CA ILE A 178 -12.94 8.21 6.63
C ILE A 178 -13.44 7.77 8.02
N VAL A 179 -12.57 7.13 8.81
CA VAL A 179 -12.93 6.67 10.17
C VAL A 179 -13.35 7.84 11.06
N VAL A 180 -12.54 8.91 11.10
CA VAL A 180 -12.85 10.11 11.92
C VAL A 180 -14.18 10.72 11.49
N ASN A 181 -14.42 10.85 10.21
CA ASN A 181 -15.65 11.44 9.69
C ASN A 181 -16.90 10.59 9.97
N LYS A 182 -16.75 9.26 9.95
CA LYS A 182 -17.89 8.32 10.12
C LYS A 182 -18.33 8.17 11.58
N ILE A 183 -17.39 8.01 12.48
CA ILE A 183 -17.68 7.63 13.88
C ILE A 183 -17.18 8.66 14.90
N GLY A 184 -16.65 9.79 14.44
CA GLY A 184 -16.11 10.81 15.34
C GLY A 184 -14.93 10.34 16.18
N ALA A 185 -14.20 9.30 15.70
CA ALA A 185 -13.10 8.71 16.44
C ALA A 185 -11.99 9.73 16.70
N LYS A 186 -11.46 9.72 17.92
CA LYS A 186 -10.21 10.40 18.22
C LYS A 186 -9.05 9.46 17.97
N LEU A 187 -8.19 9.82 17.04
CA LEU A 187 -6.98 9.06 16.78
C LEU A 187 -6.01 9.16 17.96
N ARG A 188 -5.25 8.11 18.22
CA ARG A 188 -4.18 8.10 19.25
C ARG A 188 -2.93 8.84 18.74
N THR A 189 -3.14 10.08 18.33
CA THR A 189 -2.08 11.01 17.90
C THR A 189 -2.00 12.18 18.89
N ARG A 190 -0.94 12.97 18.82
CA ARG A 190 -0.75 14.13 19.71
C ARG A 190 -1.92 15.11 19.67
N THR A 191 -2.58 15.25 18.54
CA THR A 191 -3.72 16.18 18.34
C THR A 191 -5.07 15.49 18.38
N GLY A 192 -5.12 14.17 18.46
CA GLY A 192 -6.36 13.39 18.32
C GLY A 192 -6.88 13.29 16.89
N GLY A 193 -6.20 13.88 15.93
CA GLY A 193 -6.57 13.90 14.52
C GLY A 193 -5.43 13.48 13.59
N VAL A 194 -5.65 13.59 12.29
CA VAL A 194 -4.63 13.39 11.26
C VAL A 194 -3.74 14.64 11.21
N VAL A 195 -2.44 14.44 11.39
CA VAL A 195 -1.43 15.49 11.26
C VAL A 195 -0.49 15.08 10.14
N GLY A 196 -0.48 15.84 9.06
CA GLY A 196 0.46 15.69 7.95
C GLY A 196 1.40 16.89 7.88
N GLU A 197 2.66 16.65 7.59
CA GLU A 197 3.66 17.67 7.35
C GLU A 197 4.38 17.39 6.04
N LEU A 198 4.34 18.35 5.12
CA LEU A 198 5.05 18.26 3.84
C LEU A 198 6.47 18.81 4.04
N SER A 199 7.36 17.96 4.51
CA SER A 199 8.75 18.30 4.76
C SER A 199 9.69 17.18 4.29
N LEU A 200 10.87 17.54 3.81
CA LEU A 200 11.91 16.58 3.44
C LEU A 200 12.42 15.76 4.63
N ILE A 201 12.21 16.23 5.87
CA ILE A 201 12.60 15.51 7.09
C ILE A 201 11.81 14.22 7.28
N HIS A 202 10.62 14.11 6.68
CA HIS A 202 9.76 12.91 6.81
C HIS A 202 9.97 11.87 5.70
N ILE A 203 10.88 12.13 4.81
CA ILE A 203 11.30 11.19 3.77
C ILE A 203 12.55 10.46 4.23
#